data_e774ef378e346d9fd7e1b4e21dfda256
#
_entry.id   e774ef378e346d9fd7e1b4e21dfda256
#
_cell.length_a   1.000
_cell.length_b   1.000
_cell.length_c   1.000
_cell.angle_alpha   90.00
_cell.angle_beta   90.00
_cell.angle_gamma   90.00
#
_symmetry.space_group_name_H-M   'P 1'
#
loop_
_entity.id
_entity.type
_entity.pdbx_description
1 polymer ?
#
loop_
_entity_poly.entity_id
_entity_poly.type
_entity_poly.pdbx_seq_one_letter_code
_entity_poly.pdbx_strand_id
1 'polypeptide(L)'
;PRETTFILVTDHKKMLFETIISRCQNIDIPSLNDAYIYDWLIEKQLSEVDADILVKISRGNIHNARMLSSQSIEDIMNTIEKLTTTVIGKDPQKWRNFTSHYSRVFNASQLDFDRQLNLIIIWLQGANKLRQNLVSGFERTGLHSRMISFNEKFPNANIYKIILCIEEV
;
A
#
# COMPACT_ATOMS: atom_id res chain seq x y z
N PRO A 1 -39.53 -17.25 -1.42
CA PRO A 1 -39.09 -17.73 -0.11
C PRO A 1 -39.38 -16.64 0.92
N ARG A 2 -40.01 -17.02 2.05
CA ARG A 2 -40.49 -16.03 3.03
C ARG A 2 -39.36 -15.46 3.92
N GLU A 3 -38.15 -16.01 3.87
CA GLU A 3 -37.01 -15.59 4.70
C GLU A 3 -35.71 -15.80 3.91
N THR A 4 -35.37 -14.84 3.06
CA THR A 4 -34.07 -14.82 2.35
C THR A 4 -33.34 -13.54 2.72
N THR A 5 -32.15 -13.67 3.26
CA THR A 5 -31.25 -12.58 3.57
C THR A 5 -30.14 -12.54 2.53
N PHE A 6 -29.93 -11.35 1.91
CA PHE A 6 -28.80 -11.10 1.03
C PHE A 6 -27.72 -10.34 1.78
N ILE A 7 -26.48 -10.81 1.71
CA ILE A 7 -25.31 -10.14 2.27
C ILE A 7 -24.45 -9.70 1.09
N LEU A 8 -24.29 -8.38 0.94
CA LEU A 8 -23.42 -7.77 -0.06
C LEU A 8 -22.14 -7.30 0.64
N VAL A 9 -21.00 -7.74 0.16
CA VAL A 9 -19.68 -7.35 0.68
C VAL A 9 -18.96 -6.57 -0.42
N THR A 10 -18.47 -5.38 -0.09
CA THR A 10 -17.70 -4.54 -1.01
C THR A 10 -16.76 -3.63 -0.23
N ASP A 11 -15.60 -3.35 -0.76
CA ASP A 11 -14.66 -2.32 -0.33
C ASP A 11 -14.85 -1.00 -1.09
N HIS A 12 -15.68 -1.01 -2.15
CA HIS A 12 -15.99 0.15 -2.99
C HIS A 12 -17.46 0.57 -2.89
N LYS A 13 -17.91 0.95 -1.68
CA LYS A 13 -19.30 1.37 -1.43
C LYS A 13 -19.79 2.45 -2.40
N LYS A 14 -18.91 3.38 -2.80
CA LYS A 14 -19.24 4.47 -3.73
C LYS A 14 -19.56 4.01 -5.16
N MET A 15 -19.17 2.78 -5.53
CA MET A 15 -19.47 2.21 -6.85
C MET A 15 -20.81 1.47 -6.88
N LEU A 16 -21.47 1.28 -5.73
CA LEU A 16 -22.80 0.69 -5.68
C LEU A 16 -23.86 1.73 -6.05
N PHE A 17 -24.90 1.27 -6.75
CA PHE A 17 -26.07 2.11 -7.04
C PHE A 17 -26.75 2.55 -5.73
N GLU A 18 -27.16 3.81 -5.67
CA GLU A 18 -27.87 4.36 -4.50
C GLU A 18 -29.16 3.57 -4.17
N THR A 19 -29.81 3.03 -5.19
CA THR A 19 -30.99 2.16 -5.06
C THR A 19 -30.70 0.87 -4.29
N ILE A 20 -29.46 0.35 -4.32
CA ILE A 20 -29.03 -0.80 -3.53
C ILE A 20 -28.71 -0.34 -2.12
N ILE A 21 -27.92 0.72 -1.99
CA ILE A 21 -27.47 1.26 -0.69
C ILE A 21 -28.68 1.63 0.19
N SER A 22 -29.72 2.27 -0.39
CA SER A 22 -30.92 2.71 0.34
C SER A 22 -31.80 1.56 0.85
N ARG A 23 -31.63 0.34 0.30
CA ARG A 23 -32.40 -0.86 0.68
C ARG A 23 -31.64 -1.82 1.58
N CYS A 24 -30.37 -1.55 1.83
CA CYS A 24 -29.52 -2.38 2.66
C CYS A 24 -29.22 -1.72 4.00
N GLN A 25 -29.10 -2.53 5.04
CA GLN A 25 -28.48 -2.08 6.28
C GLN A 25 -26.96 -2.02 6.04
N ASN A 26 -26.40 -0.83 6.17
CA ASN A 26 -24.95 -0.67 6.01
C ASN A 26 -24.24 -0.99 7.32
N ILE A 27 -23.25 -1.88 7.23
CA ILE A 27 -22.36 -2.22 8.33
C ILE A 27 -20.94 -1.92 7.85
N ASP A 28 -20.32 -0.89 8.42
CA ASP A 28 -18.93 -0.55 8.12
C ASP A 28 -18.02 -1.41 9.02
N ILE A 29 -17.11 -2.15 8.39
CA ILE A 29 -16.09 -2.97 9.08
C ILE A 29 -14.80 -2.15 9.08
N PRO A 30 -14.36 -1.64 10.24
CA PRO A 30 -13.13 -0.86 10.31
C PRO A 30 -11.91 -1.74 10.09
N SER A 31 -10.80 -1.11 9.68
CA SER A 31 -9.49 -1.75 9.66
C SER A 31 -9.10 -2.23 11.05
N LEU A 32 -8.35 -3.33 11.12
CA LEU A 32 -7.84 -3.84 12.40
C LEU A 32 -6.84 -2.87 13.01
N ASN A 33 -6.77 -2.88 14.33
CA ASN A 33 -5.74 -2.16 15.05
C ASN A 33 -4.37 -2.78 14.76
N ASP A 34 -3.35 -1.93 14.58
CA ASP A 34 -1.97 -2.33 14.32
C ASP A 34 -1.44 -3.32 15.35
N ALA A 35 -1.83 -3.18 16.63
CA ALA A 35 -1.44 -4.10 17.68
C ALA A 35 -1.90 -5.56 17.42
N TYR A 36 -3.13 -5.76 16.94
CA TYR A 36 -3.62 -7.11 16.60
C TYR A 36 -2.82 -7.75 15.47
N ILE A 37 -2.48 -6.94 14.45
CA ILE A 37 -1.68 -7.46 13.32
C ILE A 37 -0.26 -7.76 13.78
N TYR A 38 0.31 -6.91 14.64
CA TYR A 38 1.64 -7.13 15.22
C TYR A 38 1.69 -8.44 16.00
N ASP A 39 0.78 -8.63 16.96
CA ASP A 39 0.71 -9.84 17.78
C ASP A 39 0.57 -11.10 16.91
N TRP A 40 -0.30 -11.02 15.87
CA TRP A 40 -0.47 -12.11 14.93
C TRP A 40 0.80 -12.43 14.14
N LEU A 41 1.59 -11.42 13.73
CA LEU A 41 2.85 -11.62 13.02
C LEU A 41 3.92 -12.21 13.93
N ILE A 42 3.98 -11.79 15.20
CA ILE A 42 4.88 -12.38 16.21
C ILE A 42 4.54 -13.84 16.47
N GLU A 43 3.25 -14.19 16.58
CA GLU A 43 2.80 -15.59 16.69
C GLU A 43 3.23 -16.44 15.46
N LYS A 44 3.40 -15.83 14.29
CA LYS A 44 3.96 -16.44 13.08
C LYS A 44 5.48 -16.52 13.07
N GLN A 45 6.13 -16.20 14.19
CA GLN A 45 7.60 -16.26 14.36
C GLN A 45 8.39 -15.27 13.48
N LEU A 46 7.79 -14.17 13.09
CA LEU A 46 8.53 -13.07 12.46
C LEU A 46 9.36 -12.32 13.51
N SER A 47 10.45 -11.70 13.06
CA SER A 47 11.22 -10.81 13.92
C SER A 47 10.40 -9.55 14.27
N GLU A 48 10.67 -8.93 15.43
CA GLU A 48 9.98 -7.69 15.83
C GLU A 48 10.13 -6.58 14.78
N VAL A 49 11.31 -6.48 14.17
CA VAL A 49 11.61 -5.48 13.14
C VAL A 49 10.76 -5.72 11.88
N ASP A 50 10.66 -6.97 11.44
CA ASP A 50 9.88 -7.34 10.27
C ASP A 50 8.38 -7.18 10.54
N ALA A 51 7.93 -7.56 11.72
CA ALA A 51 6.54 -7.38 12.14
C ALA A 51 6.15 -5.88 12.14
N ASP A 52 6.99 -5.00 12.67
CA ASP A 52 6.79 -3.55 12.65
C ASP A 52 6.64 -3.00 11.22
N ILE A 53 7.47 -3.48 10.29
CA ILE A 53 7.41 -3.07 8.89
C ILE A 53 6.11 -3.55 8.25
N LEU A 54 5.77 -4.84 8.44
CA LEU A 54 4.59 -5.44 7.83
C LEU A 54 3.29 -4.87 8.36
N VAL A 55 3.20 -4.55 9.65
CA VAL A 55 2.05 -3.84 10.23
C VAL A 55 1.77 -2.55 9.48
N LYS A 56 2.80 -1.74 9.25
CA LYS A 56 2.67 -0.46 8.55
C LYS A 56 2.27 -0.61 7.09
N ILE A 57 2.84 -1.61 6.41
CA ILE A 57 2.53 -1.91 5.01
C ILE A 57 1.12 -2.49 4.87
N SER A 58 0.65 -3.28 5.83
CA SER A 58 -0.66 -3.91 5.79
C SER A 58 -1.84 -2.95 6.00
N ARG A 59 -1.59 -1.78 6.63
CA ARG A 59 -2.59 -0.71 6.85
C ARG A 59 -3.88 -1.20 7.53
N GLY A 60 -3.76 -2.04 8.54
CA GLY A 60 -4.92 -2.60 9.24
C GLY A 60 -5.62 -3.73 8.49
N ASN A 61 -5.07 -4.21 7.37
CA ASN A 61 -5.60 -5.32 6.59
C ASN A 61 -4.83 -6.61 6.86
N ILE A 62 -5.46 -7.53 7.61
CA ILE A 62 -4.83 -8.83 7.98
C ILE A 62 -4.55 -9.71 6.75
N HIS A 63 -5.36 -9.61 5.68
CA HIS A 63 -5.11 -10.36 4.46
C HIS A 63 -3.82 -9.88 3.80
N ASN A 64 -3.60 -8.58 3.71
CA ASN A 64 -2.34 -8.01 3.23
C ASN A 64 -1.16 -8.42 4.11
N ALA A 65 -1.30 -8.36 5.44
CA ALA A 65 -0.26 -8.82 6.36
C ALA A 65 0.09 -10.29 6.13
N ARG A 66 -0.91 -11.14 5.96
CA ARG A 66 -0.73 -12.58 5.67
C ARG A 66 -0.02 -12.82 4.34
N MET A 67 -0.40 -12.10 3.30
CA MET A 67 0.21 -12.25 1.98
C MET A 67 1.67 -11.77 1.96
N LEU A 68 1.94 -10.66 2.66
CA LEU A 68 3.29 -10.11 2.77
C LEU A 68 4.18 -10.95 3.68
N SER A 69 3.65 -11.55 4.74
CA SER A 69 4.42 -12.41 5.66
C SER A 69 4.92 -13.71 4.99
N SER A 70 4.34 -14.10 3.85
CA SER A 70 4.82 -15.23 3.06
C SER A 70 5.98 -14.88 2.12
N GLN A 71 6.33 -13.61 2.00
CA GLN A 71 7.40 -13.10 1.15
C GLN A 71 8.61 -12.71 2.02
N SER A 72 9.80 -12.70 1.41
CA SER A 72 10.97 -12.13 2.05
C SER A 72 10.79 -10.61 2.21
N ILE A 73 11.01 -10.11 3.41
CA ILE A 73 11.02 -8.64 3.66
C ILE A 73 12.04 -7.96 2.77
N GLU A 74 13.18 -8.61 2.53
CA GLU A 74 14.21 -8.10 1.64
C GLU A 74 13.68 -7.90 0.20
N ASP A 75 12.87 -8.82 -0.31
CA ASP A 75 12.28 -8.70 -1.64
C ASP A 75 11.26 -7.55 -1.71
N ILE A 76 10.45 -7.37 -0.65
CA ILE A 76 9.52 -6.25 -0.53
C ILE A 76 10.30 -4.92 -0.53
N MET A 77 11.34 -4.83 0.28
CA MET A 77 12.18 -3.64 0.39
C MET A 77 12.90 -3.33 -0.93
N ASN A 78 13.46 -4.35 -1.59
CA ASN A 78 14.09 -4.23 -2.90
C ASN A 78 13.10 -3.75 -3.99
N THR A 79 11.86 -4.21 -3.92
CA THR A 79 10.80 -3.76 -4.84
C THR A 79 10.53 -2.27 -4.63
N ILE A 80 10.28 -1.84 -3.40
CA ILE A 80 10.07 -0.42 -3.08
C ILE A 80 11.31 0.40 -3.49
N GLU A 81 12.50 -0.10 -3.27
CA GLU A 81 13.74 0.57 -3.65
C GLU A 81 13.85 0.79 -5.16
N LYS A 82 13.59 -0.23 -5.97
CA LYS A 82 13.60 -0.13 -7.44
C LYS A 82 12.57 0.88 -7.93
N LEU A 83 11.34 0.84 -7.37
CA LEU A 83 10.25 1.75 -7.70
C LEU A 83 10.65 3.20 -7.40
N THR A 84 11.08 3.46 -6.18
CA THR A 84 11.43 4.81 -5.72
C THR A 84 12.64 5.38 -6.43
N THR A 85 13.65 4.56 -6.74
CA THR A 85 14.83 4.99 -7.50
C THR A 85 14.44 5.43 -8.92
N THR A 86 13.48 4.76 -9.54
CA THR A 86 12.98 5.14 -10.87
C THR A 86 12.21 6.45 -10.80
N VAL A 87 11.32 6.60 -9.81
CA VAL A 87 10.52 7.82 -9.60
C VAL A 87 11.42 9.03 -9.29
N ILE A 88 12.44 8.85 -8.44
CA ILE A 88 13.38 9.91 -8.08
C ILE A 88 14.34 10.21 -9.25
N GLY A 89 14.64 9.22 -10.09
CA GLY A 89 15.52 9.36 -11.25
C GLY A 89 14.90 10.23 -12.34
N LYS A 90 15.76 10.93 -13.12
CA LYS A 90 15.35 11.64 -14.34
C LYS A 90 15.77 10.91 -15.61
N ASP A 91 16.10 9.63 -15.50
CA ASP A 91 16.61 8.82 -16.61
C ASP A 91 15.45 8.26 -17.44
N PRO A 92 15.28 8.71 -18.70
CA PRO A 92 14.19 8.21 -19.56
C PRO A 92 14.27 6.72 -19.84
N GLN A 93 15.49 6.14 -19.82
CA GLN A 93 15.67 4.71 -20.05
C GLN A 93 15.15 3.88 -18.86
N LYS A 94 15.39 4.36 -17.64
CA LYS A 94 14.83 3.72 -16.43
C LYS A 94 13.32 3.76 -16.43
N TRP A 95 12.71 4.85 -16.89
CA TRP A 95 11.25 4.96 -17.03
C TRP A 95 10.70 3.98 -18.08
N ARG A 96 11.34 3.84 -19.23
CA ARG A 96 10.93 2.85 -20.25
C ARG A 96 11.01 1.43 -19.71
N ASN A 97 12.10 1.09 -19.04
CA ASN A 97 12.26 -0.23 -18.44
C ASN A 97 11.21 -0.49 -17.34
N PHE A 98 10.91 0.54 -16.54
CA PHE A 98 9.88 0.51 -15.51
C PHE A 98 8.50 0.24 -16.13
N THR A 99 8.06 1.06 -17.08
CA THR A 99 6.74 0.89 -17.72
C THR A 99 6.62 -0.46 -18.43
N SER A 100 7.68 -0.92 -19.12
CA SER A 100 7.69 -2.23 -19.77
C SER A 100 7.62 -3.38 -18.76
N HIS A 101 8.29 -3.25 -17.60
CA HIS A 101 8.22 -4.23 -16.52
C HIS A 101 6.80 -4.31 -15.95
N TYR A 102 6.21 -3.17 -15.60
CA TYR A 102 4.88 -3.12 -14.99
C TYR A 102 3.76 -3.53 -15.94
N SER A 103 3.88 -3.24 -17.24
CA SER A 103 2.97 -3.78 -18.24
C SER A 103 2.99 -5.31 -18.30
N ARG A 104 4.15 -5.93 -18.12
CA ARG A 104 4.25 -7.41 -18.05
C ARG A 104 3.67 -7.96 -16.74
N VAL A 105 3.94 -7.29 -15.60
CA VAL A 105 3.39 -7.69 -14.32
C VAL A 105 1.87 -7.63 -14.35
N PHE A 106 1.29 -6.54 -14.85
CA PHE A 106 -0.16 -6.39 -15.02
C PHE A 106 -0.76 -7.50 -15.88
N ASN A 107 -0.16 -7.80 -17.02
CA ASN A 107 -0.63 -8.86 -17.93
C ASN A 107 -0.49 -10.27 -17.34
N ALA A 108 0.47 -10.47 -16.42
CA ALA A 108 0.69 -11.77 -15.77
C ALA A 108 -0.20 -11.95 -14.55
N SER A 109 -0.37 -10.92 -13.74
CA SER A 109 -1.13 -10.95 -12.50
C SER A 109 -1.55 -9.54 -12.07
N GLN A 110 -2.81 -9.21 -12.25
CA GLN A 110 -3.37 -7.94 -11.78
C GLN A 110 -3.20 -7.78 -10.26
N LEU A 111 -3.35 -8.86 -9.50
CA LEU A 111 -3.19 -8.84 -8.05
C LEU A 111 -1.76 -8.45 -7.62
N ASP A 112 -0.74 -8.91 -8.33
CA ASP A 112 0.65 -8.54 -8.03
C ASP A 112 0.96 -7.10 -8.44
N PHE A 113 0.34 -6.63 -9.51
CA PHE A 113 0.41 -5.24 -9.94
C PHE A 113 -0.19 -4.30 -8.88
N ASP A 114 -1.41 -4.55 -8.45
CA ASP A 114 -2.10 -3.77 -7.41
C ASP A 114 -1.31 -3.74 -6.10
N ARG A 115 -0.72 -4.88 -5.74
CA ARG A 115 0.15 -5.00 -4.56
C ARG A 115 1.37 -4.10 -4.65
N GLN A 116 2.04 -4.08 -5.81
CA GLN A 116 3.21 -3.23 -6.01
C GLN A 116 2.84 -1.74 -6.03
N LEU A 117 1.70 -1.37 -6.63
CA LEU A 117 1.19 0.01 -6.56
C LEU A 117 0.89 0.42 -5.10
N ASN A 118 0.29 -0.44 -4.31
CA ASN A 118 0.05 -0.18 -2.90
C ASN A 118 1.35 0.08 -2.11
N LEU A 119 2.44 -0.63 -2.40
CA LEU A 119 3.74 -0.35 -1.79
C LEU A 119 4.25 1.06 -2.13
N ILE A 120 4.03 1.54 -3.37
CA ILE A 120 4.38 2.92 -3.76
C ILE A 120 3.53 3.93 -2.98
N ILE A 121 2.23 3.69 -2.87
CA ILE A 121 1.30 4.56 -2.14
C ILE A 121 1.75 4.71 -0.68
N ILE A 122 2.05 3.60 -0.02
CA ILE A 122 2.49 3.58 1.38
C ILE A 122 3.80 4.37 1.54
N TRP A 123 4.75 4.18 0.63
CA TRP A 123 5.99 4.92 0.64
C TRP A 123 5.77 6.43 0.43
N LEU A 124 4.91 6.82 -0.51
CA LEU A 124 4.55 8.22 -0.75
C LEU A 124 3.85 8.84 0.47
N GLN A 125 2.98 8.11 1.13
CA GLN A 125 2.33 8.56 2.37
C GLN A 125 3.36 8.78 3.49
N GLY A 126 4.35 7.90 3.62
CA GLY A 126 5.49 8.09 4.53
C GLY A 126 6.27 9.35 4.21
N ALA A 127 6.60 9.58 2.93
CA ALA A 127 7.29 10.79 2.49
C ALA A 127 6.47 12.07 2.77
N ASN A 128 5.14 12.02 2.61
CA ASN A 128 4.26 13.13 2.93
C ASN A 128 4.20 13.43 4.43
N LYS A 129 4.18 12.39 5.28
CA LYS A 129 4.26 12.54 6.74
C LYS A 129 5.54 13.26 7.16
N LEU A 130 6.69 12.88 6.57
CA LEU A 130 7.97 13.57 6.84
C LEU A 130 7.94 15.05 6.46
N ARG A 131 7.26 15.45 5.38
CA ARG A 131 7.05 16.86 5.05
C ARG A 131 6.30 17.63 6.13
N GLN A 132 5.40 16.94 6.82
CA GLN A 132 4.59 17.51 7.89
C GLN A 132 5.28 17.40 9.27
N ASN A 133 6.57 17.02 9.30
CA ASN A 133 7.33 16.72 10.51
C ASN A 133 6.68 15.63 11.39
N LEU A 134 5.99 14.68 10.76
CA LEU A 134 5.39 13.53 11.40
C LEU A 134 6.27 12.28 11.18
N VAL A 135 6.09 11.28 12.05
CA VAL A 135 6.79 9.99 11.95
C VAL A 135 6.34 9.25 10.69
N SER A 136 7.28 8.89 9.82
CA SER A 136 6.97 8.17 8.56
C SER A 136 6.55 6.72 8.79
N GLY A 137 7.11 6.14 9.85
CA GLY A 137 6.98 4.72 10.17
C GLY A 137 8.10 3.85 9.58
N PHE A 138 9.05 4.43 8.86
CA PHE A 138 10.15 3.73 8.20
C PHE A 138 11.53 4.17 8.69
N GLU A 139 11.61 4.79 9.87
CA GLU A 139 12.82 5.40 10.42
C GLU A 139 13.98 4.41 10.59
N ARG A 140 13.64 3.13 10.83
CA ARG A 140 14.62 2.04 11.01
C ARG A 140 14.99 1.34 9.71
N THR A 141 14.57 1.86 8.56
CA THR A 141 14.80 1.25 7.24
C THR A 141 15.57 2.18 6.31
N GLY A 142 16.25 1.63 5.30
CA GLY A 142 16.89 2.41 4.25
C GLY A 142 15.92 3.27 3.42
N LEU A 143 14.61 3.03 3.53
CA LEU A 143 13.58 3.80 2.83
C LEU A 143 13.42 5.21 3.40
N HIS A 144 13.73 5.42 4.68
CA HIS A 144 13.65 6.73 5.32
C HIS A 144 14.54 7.77 4.62
N SER A 145 15.81 7.44 4.42
CA SER A 145 16.75 8.34 3.72
C SER A 145 16.32 8.65 2.28
N ARG A 146 15.68 7.69 1.61
CA ARG A 146 15.12 7.89 0.27
C ARG A 146 13.89 8.80 0.26
N MET A 147 13.04 8.74 1.30
CA MET A 147 11.91 9.66 1.46
C MET A 147 12.40 11.11 1.66
N ILE A 148 13.47 11.29 2.44
CA ILE A 148 14.13 12.59 2.62
C ILE A 148 14.63 13.10 1.27
N SER A 149 15.43 12.30 0.55
CA SER A 149 15.97 12.67 -0.77
C SER A 149 14.88 12.99 -1.79
N PHE A 150 13.76 12.28 -1.75
CA PHE A 150 12.59 12.56 -2.59
C PHE A 150 12.00 13.94 -2.25
N ASN A 151 11.81 14.23 -0.97
CA ASN A 151 11.24 15.47 -0.50
C ASN A 151 12.13 16.68 -0.85
N GLU A 152 13.45 16.53 -0.74
CA GLU A 152 14.43 17.56 -1.14
C GLU A 152 14.40 17.80 -2.65
N LYS A 153 14.30 16.74 -3.44
CA LYS A 153 14.31 16.83 -4.91
C LYS A 153 13.00 17.36 -5.49
N PHE A 154 11.88 17.08 -4.83
CA PHE A 154 10.55 17.46 -5.29
C PHE A 154 9.75 18.21 -4.21
N PRO A 155 10.24 19.36 -3.71
CA PRO A 155 9.62 20.04 -2.57
C PRO A 155 8.18 20.47 -2.85
N ASN A 156 7.86 20.79 -4.11
CA ASN A 156 6.54 21.27 -4.53
C ASN A 156 5.63 20.19 -5.12
N ALA A 157 6.04 18.90 -5.10
CA ALA A 157 5.20 17.84 -5.61
C ALA A 157 3.94 17.68 -4.74
N ASN A 158 2.78 17.67 -5.38
CA ASN A 158 1.52 17.36 -4.70
C ASN A 158 1.39 15.85 -4.55
N ILE A 159 1.93 15.32 -3.44
CA ILE A 159 1.96 13.88 -3.15
C ILE A 159 0.54 13.32 -3.08
N TYR A 160 -0.40 14.06 -2.51
CA TYR A 160 -1.80 13.64 -2.42
C TYR A 160 -2.41 13.40 -3.80
N LYS A 161 -2.18 14.33 -4.75
CA LYS A 161 -2.66 14.18 -6.12
C LYS A 161 -2.01 12.99 -6.83
N ILE A 162 -0.72 12.73 -6.57
CA ILE A 162 -0.03 11.56 -7.13
C ILE A 162 -0.66 10.26 -6.62
N ILE A 163 -0.95 10.18 -5.31
CA ILE A 163 -1.60 9.02 -4.70
C ILE A 163 -2.98 8.80 -5.33
N LEU A 164 -3.80 9.83 -5.46
CA LEU A 164 -5.11 9.72 -6.09
C LEU A 164 -5.02 9.17 -7.52
N CYS A 165 -4.06 9.68 -8.33
CA CYS A 165 -3.86 9.17 -9.70
C CYS A 165 -3.45 7.69 -9.74
N ILE A 166 -2.74 7.20 -8.71
CA ILE A 166 -2.37 5.78 -8.62
C ILE A 166 -3.57 4.93 -8.17
N GLU A 167 -4.43 5.46 -7.30
CA GLU A 167 -5.63 4.76 -6.81
C GLU A 167 -6.75 4.68 -7.86
N GLU A 168 -6.70 5.49 -8.92
CA GLU A 168 -7.66 5.48 -10.03
C GLU A 168 -7.30 4.47 -11.15
N VAL A 169 -6.15 3.80 -11.08
CA VAL A 169 -5.66 2.82 -12.07
C VAL A 169 -6.18 1.42 -11.74
#